data_e8b46e947cbf9433505952dd23785df6
#
_entry.id   e8b46e947cbf9433505952dd23785df6
#
_cell.length_a   1.000
_cell.length_b   1.000
_cell.length_c   1.000
_cell.angle_alpha   90.00
_cell.angle_beta   90.00
_cell.angle_gamma   90.00
#
_symmetry.space_group_name_H-M   'P 1'
#
loop_
_entity.id
_entity.type
_entity.pdbx_description
1 polymer ?
#
loop_
_entity_poly.entity_id
_entity_poly.type
_entity_poly.pdbx_seq_one_letter_code
_entity_poly.pdbx_strand_id
1 'polypeptide(L)'
;SLASTLGLDKEDVHVTTPDVGGGFGMKSFDYPEYFLVAQAARTLGRPVRWQAERTESMLSDNAGRDLVSVAELAFDENHKITGYRVNAVSNMGAYNSGYAQFIQSDLAAKVLMGVYDVQAAYFSNQGIYTNTTQVDAYRGAGRPEAIYVLERAIDYAARALGVDALELRRKNFIPADQFPYTSVTGELYDVGDFHKVLTRTEQEADIAGFTDRKAASAKEGKLRGLGVCYYIESILG
;
A
#
# COMPACT_ATOMS: atom_id res chain seq x y z
N SER A 1 -19.00 -17.78 -7.88
CA SER A 1 -19.24 -17.16 -9.19
C SER A 1 -20.74 -17.03 -9.48
N LEU A 2 -21.11 -16.16 -10.41
CA LEU A 2 -22.52 -15.88 -10.75
C LEU A 2 -23.28 -17.16 -11.16
N ALA A 3 -22.68 -17.99 -12.01
CA ALA A 3 -23.25 -19.27 -12.42
C ALA A 3 -23.60 -20.18 -11.22
N SER A 4 -22.63 -20.42 -10.35
CA SER A 4 -22.80 -21.25 -9.16
C SER A 4 -23.91 -20.74 -8.23
N THR A 5 -23.95 -19.42 -8.01
CA THR A 5 -24.97 -18.80 -7.12
C THR A 5 -26.39 -18.90 -7.71
N LEU A 6 -26.52 -18.79 -9.03
CA LEU A 6 -27.82 -18.89 -9.72
C LEU A 6 -28.23 -20.32 -10.08
N GLY A 7 -27.37 -21.31 -9.81
CA GLY A 7 -27.62 -22.71 -10.17
C GLY A 7 -27.67 -22.92 -11.68
N LEU A 8 -26.77 -22.25 -12.44
CA LEU A 8 -26.63 -22.34 -13.88
C LEU A 8 -25.34 -23.02 -14.25
N ASP A 9 -25.25 -23.57 -15.46
CA ASP A 9 -24.00 -24.01 -16.03
C ASP A 9 -23.14 -22.79 -16.44
N LYS A 10 -21.82 -22.92 -16.38
CA LYS A 10 -20.91 -21.79 -16.67
C LYS A 10 -21.07 -21.30 -18.12
N GLU A 11 -21.36 -22.21 -19.01
CA GLU A 11 -21.57 -21.98 -20.44
C GLU A 11 -22.79 -21.12 -20.73
N ASP A 12 -23.78 -21.10 -19.83
CA ASP A 12 -24.99 -20.29 -19.94
C ASP A 12 -24.82 -18.86 -19.42
N VAL A 13 -23.65 -18.54 -18.83
CA VAL A 13 -23.38 -17.22 -18.24
C VAL A 13 -22.28 -16.52 -19.04
N HIS A 14 -22.67 -15.47 -19.74
CA HIS A 14 -21.74 -14.64 -20.50
C HIS A 14 -21.58 -13.27 -19.84
N VAL A 15 -20.37 -12.96 -19.35
CA VAL A 15 -20.02 -11.68 -18.72
C VAL A 15 -19.08 -10.91 -19.62
N THR A 16 -19.44 -9.68 -19.96
CA THR A 16 -18.62 -8.79 -20.76
C THR A 16 -18.29 -7.51 -19.99
N THR A 17 -17.09 -7.01 -20.17
CA THR A 17 -16.62 -5.77 -19.57
C THR A 17 -16.10 -4.87 -20.69
N PRO A 18 -16.87 -3.89 -21.14
CA PRO A 18 -16.39 -2.88 -22.08
C PRO A 18 -15.40 -1.92 -21.39
N ASP A 19 -15.11 -0.79 -22.01
CA ASP A 19 -14.23 0.23 -21.45
C ASP A 19 -14.67 0.66 -20.04
N VAL A 20 -13.73 0.67 -19.08
CA VAL A 20 -13.95 1.06 -17.69
C VAL A 20 -12.96 2.14 -17.27
N GLY A 21 -13.37 2.99 -16.33
CA GLY A 21 -12.54 4.06 -15.79
C GLY A 21 -11.52 3.63 -14.74
N GLY A 22 -11.19 2.34 -14.68
CA GLY A 22 -10.30 1.73 -13.68
C GLY A 22 -11.05 0.92 -12.63
N GLY A 23 -10.35 0.03 -11.96
CA GLY A 23 -10.87 -0.82 -10.88
C GLY A 23 -10.36 -0.43 -9.49
N PHE A 24 -9.07 -0.06 -9.42
CA PHE A 24 -8.34 0.39 -8.22
C PHE A 24 -8.44 -0.55 -7.01
N GLY A 25 -8.78 -1.81 -7.22
CA GLY A 25 -9.06 -2.82 -6.19
C GLY A 25 -10.54 -2.97 -5.86
N MET A 26 -11.32 -1.90 -5.84
CA MET A 26 -12.74 -1.94 -5.45
C MET A 26 -13.60 -2.80 -6.37
N LYS A 27 -13.29 -2.84 -7.67
CA LYS A 27 -14.04 -3.66 -8.64
C LYS A 27 -13.56 -5.12 -8.71
N SER A 28 -12.70 -5.54 -7.78
CA SER A 28 -12.22 -6.93 -7.73
C SER A 28 -13.19 -7.89 -7.01
N PHE A 29 -14.22 -7.35 -6.36
CA PHE A 29 -15.17 -8.14 -5.57
C PHE A 29 -16.48 -8.35 -6.29
N ASP A 30 -17.18 -9.40 -5.86
CA ASP A 30 -18.55 -9.63 -6.25
C ASP A 30 -19.49 -8.71 -5.44
N TYR A 31 -20.11 -7.75 -6.12
CA TYR A 31 -21.15 -6.92 -5.52
C TYR A 31 -22.44 -7.71 -5.43
N PRO A 32 -23.20 -7.60 -4.32
CA PRO A 32 -24.51 -8.25 -4.20
C PRO A 32 -25.45 -7.93 -5.35
N GLU A 33 -25.36 -6.73 -5.90
CA GLU A 33 -26.15 -6.22 -7.01
C GLU A 33 -25.97 -7.03 -8.29
N TYR A 34 -24.81 -7.63 -8.53
CA TYR A 34 -24.60 -8.50 -9.70
C TYR A 34 -25.53 -9.71 -9.66
N PHE A 35 -25.68 -10.30 -8.50
CA PHE A 35 -26.59 -11.45 -8.29
C PHE A 35 -28.04 -11.02 -8.29
N LEU A 36 -28.35 -9.88 -7.67
CA LEU A 36 -29.71 -9.33 -7.59
C LEU A 36 -30.27 -8.96 -8.96
N VAL A 37 -29.50 -8.28 -9.81
CA VAL A 37 -29.98 -7.92 -11.16
C VAL A 37 -30.14 -9.14 -12.05
N ALA A 38 -29.24 -10.11 -11.94
CA ALA A 38 -29.36 -11.36 -12.69
C ALA A 38 -30.59 -12.18 -12.27
N GLN A 39 -30.80 -12.33 -10.96
CA GLN A 39 -31.99 -13.02 -10.45
C GLN A 39 -33.27 -12.26 -10.78
N ALA A 40 -33.29 -10.94 -10.68
CA ALA A 40 -34.44 -10.12 -11.06
C ALA A 40 -34.76 -10.26 -12.54
N ALA A 41 -33.76 -10.24 -13.43
CA ALA A 41 -33.98 -10.48 -14.85
C ALA A 41 -34.59 -11.82 -15.14
N ARG A 42 -34.12 -12.88 -14.45
CA ARG A 42 -34.66 -14.23 -14.56
C ARG A 42 -36.14 -14.31 -14.09
N THR A 43 -36.43 -13.67 -12.97
CA THR A 43 -37.80 -13.68 -12.39
C THR A 43 -38.79 -12.89 -13.23
N LEU A 44 -38.37 -11.76 -13.79
CA LEU A 44 -39.21 -10.86 -14.57
C LEU A 44 -39.27 -11.22 -16.07
N GLY A 45 -38.36 -12.08 -16.56
CA GLY A 45 -38.26 -12.45 -17.97
C GLY A 45 -37.91 -11.28 -18.88
N ARG A 46 -37.18 -10.28 -18.37
CA ARG A 46 -36.75 -9.09 -19.12
C ARG A 46 -35.44 -8.54 -18.61
N PRO A 47 -34.69 -7.73 -19.41
CA PRO A 47 -33.45 -7.09 -18.96
C PRO A 47 -33.66 -6.23 -17.73
N VAL A 48 -32.72 -6.29 -16.79
CA VAL A 48 -32.66 -5.45 -15.58
C VAL A 48 -31.33 -4.70 -15.58
N ARG A 49 -31.38 -3.43 -15.19
CA ARG A 49 -30.22 -2.56 -15.04
C ARG A 49 -30.13 -2.05 -13.63
N TRP A 50 -28.91 -2.01 -13.10
CA TRP A 50 -28.54 -1.31 -11.89
C TRP A 50 -27.43 -0.30 -12.18
N GLN A 51 -27.47 0.82 -11.50
CA GLN A 51 -26.43 1.84 -11.52
C GLN A 51 -26.38 2.50 -10.16
N ALA A 52 -25.28 2.34 -9.45
CA ALA A 52 -25.05 3.02 -8.19
C ALA A 52 -24.92 4.53 -8.39
N GLU A 53 -25.53 5.29 -7.53
CA GLU A 53 -25.26 6.71 -7.40
C GLU A 53 -23.98 6.92 -6.56
N ARG A 54 -23.39 8.10 -6.64
CA ARG A 54 -22.15 8.41 -5.91
C ARG A 54 -22.32 8.21 -4.40
N THR A 55 -23.42 8.68 -3.82
CA THR A 55 -23.69 8.52 -2.38
C THR A 55 -23.81 7.06 -1.98
N GLU A 56 -24.52 6.26 -2.79
CA GLU A 56 -24.65 4.83 -2.58
C GLU A 56 -23.27 4.15 -2.60
N SER A 57 -22.44 4.42 -3.62
CA SER A 57 -21.08 3.88 -3.70
C SER A 57 -20.23 4.27 -2.49
N MET A 58 -20.31 5.51 -2.02
CA MET A 58 -19.54 5.94 -0.85
C MET A 58 -19.98 5.30 0.46
N LEU A 59 -21.22 4.83 0.54
CA LEU A 59 -21.76 4.16 1.74
C LEU A 59 -21.53 2.65 1.73
N SER A 60 -21.49 2.02 0.55
CA SER A 60 -21.48 0.55 0.42
C SER A 60 -20.17 -0.04 -0.09
N ASP A 61 -19.30 0.75 -0.71
CA ASP A 61 -18.01 0.27 -1.19
C ASP A 61 -17.06 -0.10 -0.04
N ASN A 62 -16.13 -0.99 -0.33
CA ASN A 62 -15.12 -1.41 0.63
C ASN A 62 -14.22 -0.24 1.04
N ALA A 63 -13.85 -0.18 2.32
CA ALA A 63 -12.82 0.72 2.81
C ALA A 63 -11.43 0.13 2.56
N GLY A 64 -10.39 0.96 2.68
CA GLY A 64 -9.00 0.55 2.65
C GLY A 64 -8.17 1.24 3.73
N ARG A 65 -7.01 0.67 4.08
CA ARG A 65 -5.95 1.34 4.84
C ARG A 65 -6.38 1.87 6.22
N ASP A 66 -7.14 1.10 6.96
CA ASP A 66 -7.53 1.44 8.32
C ASP A 66 -6.75 0.58 9.32
N LEU A 67 -5.60 1.10 9.75
CA LEU A 67 -4.72 0.40 10.70
C LEU A 67 -3.93 1.37 11.57
N VAL A 68 -3.55 0.89 12.75
CA VAL A 68 -2.62 1.56 13.65
C VAL A 68 -1.36 0.71 13.74
N SER A 69 -0.20 1.34 13.50
CA SER A 69 1.09 0.66 13.53
C SER A 69 2.03 1.31 14.54
N VAL A 70 2.72 0.49 15.33
CA VAL A 70 3.85 0.89 16.16
C VAL A 70 5.11 0.33 15.53
N ALA A 71 6.02 1.22 15.13
CA ALA A 71 7.28 0.88 14.48
C ALA A 71 8.46 1.26 15.36
N GLU A 72 9.48 0.40 15.38
CA GLU A 72 10.73 0.59 16.12
C GLU A 72 11.90 0.24 15.20
N LEU A 73 12.90 1.12 15.17
CA LEU A 73 14.17 0.92 14.47
C LEU A 73 15.31 0.87 15.47
N ALA A 74 16.20 -0.11 15.35
CA ALA A 74 17.44 -0.19 16.07
C ALA A 74 18.60 0.16 15.15
N PHE A 75 19.58 0.91 15.68
CA PHE A 75 20.75 1.34 14.95
C PHE A 75 22.03 1.02 15.73
N ASP A 76 23.12 0.78 15.01
CA ASP A 76 24.48 0.77 15.59
C ASP A 76 25.04 2.20 15.73
N GLU A 77 26.29 2.29 16.23
CA GLU A 77 27.00 3.56 16.38
C GLU A 77 27.27 4.30 15.05
N ASN A 78 27.19 3.61 13.93
CA ASN A 78 27.37 4.17 12.58
C ASN A 78 26.05 4.53 11.91
N HIS A 79 24.93 4.42 12.64
CA HIS A 79 23.58 4.62 12.13
C HIS A 79 23.15 3.59 11.05
N LYS A 80 23.69 2.36 11.11
CA LYS A 80 23.20 1.24 10.32
C LYS A 80 22.02 0.59 11.04
N ILE A 81 20.97 0.27 10.28
CA ILE A 81 19.77 -0.39 10.82
C ILE A 81 20.14 -1.83 11.16
N THR A 82 20.10 -2.18 12.43
CA THR A 82 20.34 -3.53 12.93
C THR A 82 19.05 -4.31 13.16
N GLY A 83 17.92 -3.62 13.26
CA GLY A 83 16.61 -4.27 13.43
C GLY A 83 15.46 -3.35 13.15
N TYR A 84 14.34 -3.95 12.68
CA TYR A 84 13.07 -3.28 12.43
C TYR A 84 11.93 -4.12 12.99
N ARG A 85 11.11 -3.51 13.84
CA ARG A 85 9.93 -4.17 14.42
C ARG A 85 8.67 -3.35 14.13
N VAL A 86 7.62 -4.04 13.67
CA VAL A 86 6.30 -3.44 13.48
C VAL A 86 5.24 -4.30 14.15
N ASN A 87 4.43 -3.67 14.99
CA ASN A 87 3.20 -4.23 15.53
C ASN A 87 2.03 -3.41 14.98
N ALA A 88 1.13 -4.05 14.27
CA ALA A 88 -0.03 -3.42 13.67
C ALA A 88 -1.34 -4.00 14.22
N VAL A 89 -2.34 -3.15 14.31
CA VAL A 89 -3.73 -3.52 14.53
C VAL A 89 -4.53 -2.99 13.36
N SER A 90 -5.14 -3.89 12.60
CA SER A 90 -5.88 -3.58 11.38
C SER A 90 -7.37 -3.73 11.59
N ASN A 91 -8.14 -2.71 11.22
CA ASN A 91 -9.59 -2.81 11.14
C ASN A 91 -9.98 -3.69 9.95
N MET A 92 -10.76 -4.74 10.22
CA MET A 92 -11.30 -5.64 9.19
C MET A 92 -12.72 -5.24 8.78
N GLY A 93 -13.33 -4.29 9.51
CA GLY A 93 -14.74 -3.94 9.35
C GLY A 93 -15.68 -4.97 9.99
N ALA A 94 -16.94 -4.97 9.58
CA ALA A 94 -17.98 -5.77 10.20
C ALA A 94 -17.89 -7.27 9.89
N TYR A 95 -17.21 -7.63 8.81
CA TYR A 95 -16.99 -9.02 8.39
C TYR A 95 -15.77 -9.14 7.49
N ASN A 96 -15.24 -10.35 7.38
CA ASN A 96 -14.09 -10.61 6.55
C ASN A 96 -14.44 -10.54 5.06
N SER A 97 -13.68 -9.75 4.32
CA SER A 97 -13.79 -9.65 2.88
C SER A 97 -12.80 -10.61 2.17
N GLY A 98 -12.73 -10.54 0.83
CA GLY A 98 -12.02 -11.53 0.02
C GLY A 98 -10.50 -11.56 0.24
N TYR A 99 -9.85 -10.38 0.36
CA TYR A 99 -8.40 -10.26 0.41
C TYR A 99 -7.86 -9.54 1.65
N ALA A 100 -8.73 -9.06 2.55
CA ALA A 100 -8.33 -8.20 3.65
C ALA A 100 -7.19 -8.78 4.50
N GLN A 101 -7.28 -10.05 4.89
CA GLN A 101 -6.24 -10.72 5.69
C GLN A 101 -4.90 -10.81 4.93
N PHE A 102 -4.94 -11.25 3.68
CA PHE A 102 -3.75 -11.37 2.82
C PHE A 102 -3.08 -10.01 2.57
N ILE A 103 -3.87 -8.96 2.36
CA ILE A 103 -3.38 -7.58 2.17
C ILE A 103 -2.62 -7.10 3.41
N GLN A 104 -3.20 -7.30 4.59
CA GLN A 104 -2.64 -6.77 5.83
C GLN A 104 -1.48 -7.62 6.41
N SER A 105 -1.27 -8.83 5.88
CA SER A 105 -0.18 -9.73 6.28
C SER A 105 0.87 -9.88 5.17
N ASP A 106 0.62 -10.78 4.23
CA ASP A 106 1.62 -11.21 3.25
C ASP A 106 2.02 -10.08 2.29
N LEU A 107 1.05 -9.31 1.75
CA LEU A 107 1.38 -8.23 0.82
C LEU A 107 2.12 -7.07 1.51
N ALA A 108 1.79 -6.77 2.76
CA ALA A 108 2.54 -5.81 3.54
C ALA A 108 3.97 -6.30 3.84
N ALA A 109 4.13 -7.58 4.19
CA ALA A 109 5.42 -8.18 4.50
C ALA A 109 6.39 -8.18 3.30
N LYS A 110 5.88 -8.33 2.07
CA LYS A 110 6.71 -8.34 0.85
C LYS A 110 7.58 -7.10 0.67
N VAL A 111 7.12 -5.94 1.09
CA VAL A 111 7.83 -4.67 0.96
C VAL A 111 8.21 -4.04 2.30
N LEU A 112 8.09 -4.82 3.38
CA LEU A 112 8.30 -4.33 4.74
C LEU A 112 9.71 -3.75 4.94
N MET A 113 10.71 -4.32 4.31
CA MET A 113 12.11 -3.85 4.38
C MET A 113 12.41 -2.70 3.42
N GLY A 114 11.52 -2.41 2.46
CA GLY A 114 11.76 -1.40 1.46
C GLY A 114 13.06 -1.63 0.71
N VAL A 115 13.85 -0.57 0.58
CA VAL A 115 15.13 -0.55 -0.14
C VAL A 115 16.35 -0.69 0.81
N TYR A 116 16.10 -1.05 2.07
CA TYR A 116 17.12 -1.01 3.12
C TYR A 116 17.66 -2.38 3.47
N ASP A 117 18.98 -2.41 3.75
CA ASP A 117 19.70 -3.58 4.25
C ASP A 117 19.45 -3.75 5.75
N VAL A 118 18.33 -4.38 6.09
CA VAL A 118 17.90 -4.61 7.47
C VAL A 118 18.32 -6.02 7.91
N GLN A 119 18.99 -6.12 9.06
CA GLN A 119 19.60 -7.36 9.52
C GLN A 119 18.61 -8.27 10.26
N ALA A 120 17.63 -7.71 10.95
CA ALA A 120 16.61 -8.47 11.66
C ALA A 120 15.25 -7.76 11.57
N ALA A 121 14.19 -8.53 11.43
CA ALA A 121 12.84 -7.98 11.34
C ALA A 121 11.85 -8.79 12.19
N TYR A 122 10.87 -8.08 12.72
CA TYR A 122 9.68 -8.66 13.34
C TYR A 122 8.44 -7.92 12.85
N PHE A 123 7.47 -8.66 12.37
CA PHE A 123 6.17 -8.13 11.95
C PHE A 123 5.04 -8.92 12.61
N SER A 124 4.13 -8.19 13.24
CA SER A 124 2.89 -8.74 13.79
C SER A 124 1.72 -7.87 13.38
N ASN A 125 0.64 -8.49 12.94
CA ASN A 125 -0.60 -7.80 12.63
C ASN A 125 -1.79 -8.55 13.23
N GLN A 126 -2.66 -7.81 13.92
CA GLN A 126 -3.91 -8.29 14.49
C GLN A 126 -5.08 -7.69 13.71
N GLY A 127 -5.86 -8.54 13.04
CA GLY A 127 -7.12 -8.13 12.41
C GLY A 127 -8.24 -8.08 13.43
N ILE A 128 -8.92 -6.93 13.56
CA ILE A 128 -10.00 -6.70 14.52
C ILE A 128 -11.29 -6.42 13.76
N TYR A 129 -12.36 -7.15 14.07
CA TYR A 129 -13.69 -6.85 13.57
C TYR A 129 -14.28 -5.65 14.32
N THR A 130 -14.94 -4.79 13.57
CA THR A 130 -15.60 -3.58 14.09
C THR A 130 -16.96 -3.42 13.43
N ASN A 131 -17.67 -2.34 13.75
CA ASN A 131 -18.96 -2.02 13.13
C ASN A 131 -18.87 -1.05 11.94
N THR A 132 -17.68 -0.97 11.32
CA THR A 132 -17.47 -0.16 10.11
C THR A 132 -17.67 -0.99 8.85
N THR A 133 -17.63 -0.36 7.68
CA THR A 133 -17.55 -1.03 6.39
C THR A 133 -16.34 -1.98 6.37
N GLN A 134 -16.47 -3.13 5.73
CA GLN A 134 -15.36 -4.08 5.57
C GLN A 134 -14.17 -3.42 4.84
N VAL A 135 -12.98 -3.81 5.25
CA VAL A 135 -11.74 -3.36 4.63
C VAL A 135 -11.28 -4.39 3.61
N ASP A 136 -10.86 -3.94 2.43
CA ASP A 136 -10.33 -4.84 1.41
C ASP A 136 -9.39 -4.10 0.45
N ALA A 137 -9.18 -4.64 -0.75
CA ALA A 137 -8.21 -4.14 -1.70
C ALA A 137 -8.48 -2.69 -2.12
N TYR A 138 -7.47 -1.88 -1.95
CA TYR A 138 -7.36 -0.57 -2.56
C TYR A 138 -5.93 -0.40 -3.09
N ARG A 139 -5.79 0.27 -4.20
CA ARG A 139 -4.57 0.54 -4.99
C ARG A 139 -3.26 0.44 -4.18
N GLY A 140 -2.45 -0.58 -4.46
CA GLY A 140 -1.23 -0.93 -3.72
C GLY A 140 -1.43 -1.99 -2.63
N ALA A 141 -2.62 -2.14 -2.04
CA ALA A 141 -3.06 -3.28 -1.21
C ALA A 141 -2.00 -3.77 -0.19
N GLY A 142 -1.83 -3.07 0.92
CA GLY A 142 -0.88 -3.41 2.00
C GLY A 142 0.52 -2.83 1.80
N ARG A 143 0.97 -2.67 0.55
CA ARG A 143 2.31 -2.14 0.26
C ARG A 143 2.45 -0.66 0.59
N PRO A 144 1.52 0.25 0.24
CA PRO A 144 1.60 1.64 0.69
C PRO A 144 1.58 1.80 2.21
N GLU A 145 0.85 0.94 2.92
CA GLU A 145 0.79 0.92 4.38
C GLU A 145 2.16 0.58 4.99
N ALA A 146 2.80 -0.48 4.52
CA ALA A 146 4.12 -0.89 4.97
C ALA A 146 5.19 0.17 4.64
N ILE A 147 5.17 0.70 3.42
CA ILE A 147 6.08 1.76 2.96
C ILE A 147 5.92 3.03 3.80
N TYR A 148 4.68 3.44 4.06
CA TYR A 148 4.41 4.62 4.90
C TYR A 148 5.01 4.47 6.29
N VAL A 149 4.80 3.33 6.93
CA VAL A 149 5.29 3.06 8.29
C VAL A 149 6.82 3.10 8.33
N LEU A 150 7.48 2.42 7.39
CA LEU A 150 8.95 2.38 7.29
C LEU A 150 9.54 3.76 7.04
N GLU A 151 9.09 4.45 6.01
CA GLU A 151 9.62 5.75 5.60
C GLU A 151 9.40 6.83 6.67
N ARG A 152 8.27 6.79 7.37
CA ARG A 152 8.01 7.66 8.53
C ARG A 152 8.91 7.32 9.70
N ALA A 153 9.16 6.05 9.97
CA ALA A 153 10.08 5.64 11.03
C ALA A 153 11.51 6.14 10.76
N ILE A 154 11.97 6.09 9.51
CA ILE A 154 13.29 6.63 9.10
C ILE A 154 13.35 8.15 9.27
N ASP A 155 12.30 8.89 8.89
CA ASP A 155 12.23 10.33 9.11
C ASP A 155 12.27 10.71 10.59
N TYR A 156 11.59 9.93 11.44
CA TYR A 156 11.65 10.12 12.90
C TYR A 156 13.05 9.82 13.45
N ALA A 157 13.64 8.71 13.02
CA ALA A 157 14.97 8.31 13.43
C ALA A 157 16.01 9.37 13.04
N ALA A 158 15.97 9.89 11.82
CA ALA A 158 16.89 10.95 11.36
C ALA A 158 16.83 12.18 12.27
N ARG A 159 15.63 12.62 12.64
CA ARG A 159 15.44 13.73 13.59
C ARG A 159 15.95 13.41 15.00
N ALA A 160 15.70 12.21 15.49
CA ALA A 160 16.16 11.78 16.81
C ALA A 160 17.68 11.65 16.91
N LEU A 161 18.31 11.18 15.81
CA LEU A 161 19.77 11.05 15.69
C LEU A 161 20.47 12.37 15.31
N GLY A 162 19.73 13.41 14.93
CA GLY A 162 20.31 14.70 14.50
C GLY A 162 21.02 14.62 13.14
N VAL A 163 20.62 13.70 12.26
CA VAL A 163 21.22 13.51 10.94
C VAL A 163 20.23 13.86 9.82
N ASP A 164 20.76 14.14 8.63
CA ASP A 164 19.91 14.35 7.45
C ASP A 164 19.17 13.07 7.07
N ALA A 165 17.89 13.20 6.73
CA ALA A 165 17.04 12.04 6.43
C ALA A 165 17.42 11.33 5.12
N LEU A 166 17.96 12.05 4.13
CA LEU A 166 18.45 11.43 2.89
C LEU A 166 19.76 10.71 3.12
N GLU A 167 20.66 11.30 3.93
CA GLU A 167 21.92 10.66 4.31
C GLU A 167 21.68 9.40 5.16
N LEU A 168 20.71 9.40 6.07
CA LEU A 168 20.34 8.19 6.82
C LEU A 168 19.85 7.09 5.86
N ARG A 169 19.05 7.44 4.85
CA ARG A 169 18.62 6.51 3.81
C ARG A 169 19.81 5.95 3.03
N ARG A 170 20.70 6.83 2.54
CA ARG A 170 21.91 6.42 1.79
C ARG A 170 22.75 5.41 2.56
N LYS A 171 22.98 5.66 3.84
CA LYS A 171 23.75 4.75 4.70
C LYS A 171 23.16 3.35 4.76
N ASN A 172 21.85 3.22 4.62
CA ASN A 172 21.12 1.99 4.85
C ASN A 172 20.60 1.32 3.58
N PHE A 173 20.84 1.87 2.40
CA PHE A 173 20.45 1.20 1.16
C PHE A 173 21.18 -0.13 0.99
N ILE A 174 20.48 -1.07 0.37
CA ILE A 174 21.08 -2.30 -0.17
C ILE A 174 22.11 -1.86 -1.24
N PRO A 175 23.40 -2.23 -1.10
CA PRO A 175 24.42 -1.90 -2.07
C PRO A 175 24.17 -2.54 -3.44
N ALA A 176 24.50 -1.82 -4.52
CA ALA A 176 24.23 -2.28 -5.89
C ALA A 176 25.00 -3.56 -6.28
N ASP A 177 26.11 -3.83 -5.61
CA ASP A 177 26.94 -5.03 -5.82
C ASP A 177 26.44 -6.28 -5.06
N GLN A 178 25.39 -6.13 -4.24
CA GLN A 178 24.79 -7.25 -3.51
C GLN A 178 23.61 -7.89 -4.26
N PHE A 179 23.18 -7.34 -5.39
CA PHE A 179 22.11 -7.94 -6.17
C PHE A 179 22.56 -9.19 -6.97
N PRO A 180 21.72 -10.24 -7.07
CA PRO A 180 20.38 -10.35 -6.48
C PRO A 180 20.43 -10.46 -4.95
N TYR A 181 19.59 -9.70 -4.26
CA TYR A 181 19.54 -9.60 -2.79
C TYR A 181 18.29 -10.28 -2.24
N THR A 182 18.45 -11.11 -1.22
CA THR A 182 17.32 -11.70 -0.50
C THR A 182 17.13 -10.94 0.82
N SER A 183 15.99 -10.32 0.99
CA SER A 183 15.66 -9.59 2.22
C SER A 183 15.48 -10.53 3.41
N VAL A 184 15.53 -9.99 4.63
CA VAL A 184 15.30 -10.80 5.85
C VAL A 184 13.87 -11.35 5.92
N THR A 185 12.92 -10.83 5.14
CA THR A 185 11.56 -11.38 4.98
C THR A 185 11.48 -12.45 3.89
N GLY A 186 12.58 -12.78 3.22
CA GLY A 186 12.65 -13.83 2.20
C GLY A 186 12.33 -13.37 0.77
N GLU A 187 12.08 -12.08 0.54
CA GLU A 187 11.80 -11.54 -0.80
C GLU A 187 13.10 -11.37 -1.60
N LEU A 188 13.09 -11.85 -2.83
CA LEU A 188 14.20 -11.70 -3.77
C LEU A 188 14.08 -10.42 -4.57
N TYR A 189 15.08 -9.56 -4.48
CA TYR A 189 15.26 -8.36 -5.30
C TYR A 189 16.29 -8.67 -6.38
N ASP A 190 15.87 -8.61 -7.62
CA ASP A 190 16.68 -9.08 -8.77
C ASP A 190 17.80 -8.11 -9.14
N VAL A 191 17.51 -6.81 -9.20
CA VAL A 191 18.44 -5.76 -9.60
C VAL A 191 18.07 -4.42 -8.95
N GLY A 192 19.05 -3.58 -8.68
CA GLY A 192 18.83 -2.22 -8.19
C GLY A 192 20.11 -1.42 -8.02
N ASP A 193 19.97 -0.10 -8.10
CA ASP A 193 20.98 0.89 -7.70
C ASP A 193 20.27 2.07 -7.05
N PHE A 194 20.01 1.93 -5.77
CA PHE A 194 19.20 2.90 -5.01
C PHE A 194 19.95 4.20 -4.79
N HIS A 195 21.28 4.17 -4.71
CA HIS A 195 22.11 5.37 -4.62
C HIS A 195 22.00 6.23 -5.88
N LYS A 196 22.06 5.61 -7.04
CA LYS A 196 21.96 6.30 -8.33
C LYS A 196 20.59 6.94 -8.52
N VAL A 197 19.51 6.20 -8.19
CA VAL A 197 18.14 6.70 -8.30
C VAL A 197 17.92 7.90 -7.37
N LEU A 198 18.35 7.82 -6.11
CA LEU A 198 18.22 8.95 -5.20
C LEU A 198 19.01 10.17 -5.68
N THR A 199 20.27 9.99 -6.09
CA THR A 199 21.11 11.08 -6.62
C THR A 199 20.44 11.77 -7.81
N ARG A 200 19.88 10.99 -8.73
CA ARG A 200 19.14 11.55 -9.88
C ARG A 200 17.89 12.31 -9.45
N THR A 201 17.14 11.77 -8.51
CA THR A 201 15.93 12.40 -7.98
C THR A 201 16.26 13.74 -7.30
N GLU A 202 17.33 13.81 -6.52
CA GLU A 202 17.79 15.06 -5.89
C GLU A 202 18.13 16.13 -6.92
N GLN A 203 18.78 15.75 -7.99
CA GLN A 203 19.14 16.67 -9.07
C GLN A 203 17.91 17.18 -9.82
N GLU A 204 17.03 16.28 -10.25
CA GLU A 204 15.84 16.64 -11.04
C GLU A 204 14.78 17.40 -10.22
N ALA A 205 14.66 17.11 -8.94
CA ALA A 205 13.77 17.84 -8.03
C ALA A 205 14.41 19.11 -7.46
N ASP A 206 15.67 19.36 -7.74
CA ASP A 206 16.44 20.47 -7.16
C ASP A 206 16.27 20.55 -5.64
N ILE A 207 16.58 19.44 -4.95
CA ILE A 207 16.47 19.37 -3.49
C ILE A 207 17.36 20.42 -2.82
N ALA A 208 18.55 20.67 -3.37
CA ALA A 208 19.49 21.68 -2.84
C ALA A 208 18.88 23.10 -2.82
N GLY A 209 18.10 23.47 -3.84
CA GLY A 209 17.40 24.77 -3.91
C GLY A 209 16.10 24.84 -3.09
N PHE A 210 15.72 23.78 -2.37
CA PHE A 210 14.44 23.77 -1.64
C PHE A 210 14.35 24.84 -0.54
N THR A 211 15.43 25.09 0.20
CA THR A 211 15.47 26.09 1.27
C THR A 211 15.14 27.49 0.76
N ASP A 212 15.72 27.86 -0.38
CA ASP A 212 15.49 29.17 -1.01
C ASP A 212 14.05 29.28 -1.52
N ARG A 213 13.51 28.22 -2.15
CA ARG A 213 12.11 28.17 -2.58
C ARG A 213 11.15 28.25 -1.41
N LYS A 214 11.46 27.63 -0.28
CA LYS A 214 10.68 27.73 0.95
C LYS A 214 10.67 29.15 1.50
N ALA A 215 11.84 29.79 1.57
CA ALA A 215 11.97 31.16 2.02
C ALA A 215 11.23 32.16 1.11
N ALA A 216 11.33 31.98 -0.22
CA ALA A 216 10.57 32.78 -1.18
C ALA A 216 9.05 32.64 -1.00
N SER A 217 8.56 31.40 -0.83
CA SER A 217 7.13 31.17 -0.58
C SER A 217 6.64 31.80 0.72
N ALA A 218 7.46 31.78 1.78
CA ALA A 218 7.12 32.39 3.06
C ALA A 218 6.92 33.93 2.94
N LYS A 219 7.72 34.60 2.09
CA LYS A 219 7.56 36.03 1.81
C LYS A 219 6.22 36.37 1.14
N GLU A 220 5.63 35.40 0.45
CA GLU A 220 4.29 35.50 -0.17
C GLU A 220 3.17 35.00 0.75
N GLY A 221 3.43 34.72 2.02
CA GLY A 221 2.47 34.17 2.97
C GLY A 221 2.09 32.72 2.71
N LYS A 222 2.88 31.98 1.93
CA LYS A 222 2.63 30.57 1.59
C LYS A 222 3.54 29.64 2.37
N LEU A 223 3.01 28.46 2.73
CA LEU A 223 3.79 27.37 3.32
C LEU A 223 4.24 26.40 2.22
N ARG A 224 5.52 26.04 2.24
CA ARG A 224 6.10 25.04 1.33
C ARG A 224 6.73 23.91 2.14
N GLY A 225 6.34 22.67 1.83
CA GLY A 225 6.91 21.46 2.42
C GLY A 225 7.65 20.61 1.40
N LEU A 226 8.57 19.79 1.88
CA LEU A 226 9.25 18.74 1.14
C LEU A 226 8.94 17.41 1.82
N GLY A 227 8.53 16.42 1.04
CA GLY A 227 8.38 15.04 1.47
C GLY A 227 9.16 14.13 0.52
N VAL A 228 9.85 13.16 1.08
CA VAL A 228 10.55 12.13 0.32
C VAL A 228 10.07 10.77 0.80
N CYS A 229 9.72 9.91 -0.15
CA CYS A 229 9.41 8.52 0.09
C CYS A 229 10.22 7.69 -0.90
N TYR A 230 11.01 6.76 -0.40
CA TYR A 230 11.78 5.85 -1.24
C TYR A 230 11.21 4.44 -1.09
N TYR A 231 10.78 3.82 -2.19
CA TYR A 231 10.09 2.55 -2.11
C TYR A 231 10.40 1.62 -3.30
N ILE A 232 10.15 0.36 -3.09
CA ILE A 232 10.01 -0.65 -4.13
C ILE A 232 8.55 -1.12 -4.18
N GLU A 233 8.17 -1.70 -5.30
CA GLU A 233 6.86 -2.32 -5.47
C GLU A 233 7.05 -3.81 -5.76
N SER A 234 6.19 -4.65 -5.20
CA SER A 234 6.12 -6.07 -5.48
C SER A 234 4.95 -6.36 -6.40
N ILE A 235 5.24 -6.88 -7.57
CA ILE A 235 4.21 -7.30 -8.53
C ILE A 235 3.74 -8.71 -8.15
N LEU A 236 2.43 -8.90 -8.10
CA LEU A 236 1.86 -10.25 -8.00
C LEU A 236 1.98 -10.92 -9.36
N GLY A 237 2.80 -11.93 -9.45
CA GLY A 237 2.94 -12.80 -10.61
C GLY A 237 1.94 -13.95 -10.55
#